data_0f6a973c36e9d8cdfe6bde49af215d8f
#
_entry.id   0f6a973c36e9d8cdfe6bde49af215d8f
#
_cell.length_a   1.000
_cell.length_b   1.000
_cell.length_c   1.000
_cell.angle_alpha   90.00
_cell.angle_beta   90.00
_cell.angle_gamma   90.00
#
_symmetry.space_group_name_H-M   'P 1'
#
loop_
_entity.id
_entity.type
_entity.pdbx_description
1 polymer ?
#
loop_
_entity_poly.entity_id
_entity_poly.type
_entity_poly.pdbx_seq_one_letter_code
_entity_poly.pdbx_strand_id
1 'polypeptide(L)'
;MSASADTPLAMLGGLTAAEFLGDFWQQKPLLIRGAFPDFECPLDPDELAGLACEEGVEARLVEEHGKAGPWQVSHGPFDERTFARLPERDWTLLVQAVDHYVPEVAELLEAFDFLPRWRLDDIMISYAPPGGSVGPHVDQYDVFLLQGSGQRRWQLGGRVGDDAPIIAGIDLRILE
;
A
#
# COMPACT_ATOMS: atom_id res chain seq x y z
N MET A 1 24.08 11.22 -3.28
CA MET A 1 24.34 12.53 -2.61
C MET A 1 23.06 12.85 -1.86
N SER A 2 23.08 12.82 -0.53
CA SER A 2 21.89 13.12 0.28
C SER A 2 21.41 14.54 -0.04
N ALA A 3 20.11 14.69 -0.35
CA ALA A 3 19.52 16.01 -0.55
C ALA A 3 19.75 16.86 0.70
N SER A 4 20.10 18.15 0.52
CA SER A 4 20.21 19.06 1.65
C SER A 4 18.85 19.13 2.36
N ALA A 5 18.84 19.08 3.69
CA ALA A 5 17.61 19.14 4.49
C ALA A 5 16.71 20.35 4.17
N ASP A 6 17.29 21.40 3.56
CA ASP A 6 16.62 22.65 3.19
C ASP A 6 16.18 22.69 1.71
N THR A 7 16.38 21.62 0.94
CA THR A 7 15.95 21.57 -0.47
C THR A 7 14.51 21.15 -0.55
N PRO A 8 13.61 21.92 -1.22
CA PRO A 8 12.25 21.51 -1.47
C PRO A 8 12.17 20.22 -2.31
N LEU A 9 11.38 19.27 -1.89
CA LEU A 9 11.17 17.98 -2.56
C LEU A 9 9.83 17.98 -3.29
N ALA A 10 9.86 17.73 -4.59
CA ALA A 10 8.64 17.68 -5.41
C ALA A 10 7.65 16.61 -4.89
N MET A 11 8.17 15.44 -4.51
CA MET A 11 7.37 14.35 -3.96
C MET A 11 6.73 14.67 -2.60
N LEU A 12 7.20 15.71 -1.90
CA LEU A 12 6.58 16.25 -0.69
C LEU A 12 5.73 17.52 -0.97
N GLY A 13 5.37 17.76 -2.24
CA GLY A 13 4.57 18.93 -2.63
C GLY A 13 5.33 20.26 -2.52
N GLY A 14 6.66 20.22 -2.61
CA GLY A 14 7.53 21.39 -2.47
C GLY A 14 7.92 21.72 -1.03
N LEU A 15 7.54 20.92 -0.05
CA LEU A 15 8.06 21.01 1.31
C LEU A 15 9.52 20.53 1.35
N THR A 16 10.29 21.11 2.24
CA THR A 16 11.58 20.52 2.63
C THR A 16 11.37 19.27 3.50
N ALA A 17 12.38 18.44 3.59
CA ALA A 17 12.35 17.28 4.51
C ALA A 17 12.13 17.74 5.96
N ALA A 18 12.76 18.85 6.38
CA ALA A 18 12.62 19.38 7.73
C ALA A 18 11.19 19.85 8.03
N GLU A 19 10.53 20.55 7.10
CA GLU A 19 9.13 20.97 7.24
C GLU A 19 8.20 19.78 7.30
N PHE A 20 8.40 18.78 6.42
CA PHE A 20 7.58 17.56 6.43
C PHE A 20 7.71 16.80 7.76
N LEU A 21 8.93 16.57 8.22
CA LEU A 21 9.21 15.85 9.47
C LEU A 21 8.73 16.62 10.71
N GLY A 22 8.76 17.96 10.67
CA GLY A 22 8.33 18.80 11.79
C GLY A 22 6.82 18.98 11.88
N ASP A 23 6.13 19.12 10.73
CA ASP A 23 4.73 19.56 10.70
C ASP A 23 3.72 18.46 10.37
N PHE A 24 4.18 17.36 9.75
CA PHE A 24 3.29 16.29 9.25
C PHE A 24 3.61 14.91 9.83
N TRP A 25 4.89 14.53 9.84
CA TRP A 25 5.31 13.20 10.27
C TRP A 25 4.77 12.85 11.65
N GLN A 26 4.00 11.74 11.75
CA GLN A 26 3.34 11.26 12.97
C GLN A 26 2.36 12.26 13.63
N GLN A 27 1.98 13.32 12.93
CA GLN A 27 1.07 14.35 13.46
C GLN A 27 -0.23 14.42 12.69
N LYS A 28 -0.17 14.49 11.37
CA LYS A 28 -1.34 14.64 10.51
C LYS A 28 -1.06 14.11 9.10
N PRO A 29 -2.08 13.61 8.39
CA PRO A 29 -1.92 13.19 7.01
C PRO A 29 -1.62 14.38 6.08
N LEU A 30 -0.88 14.08 5.00
CA LEU A 30 -0.57 15.01 3.92
C LEU A 30 -1.00 14.39 2.59
N LEU A 31 -1.79 15.12 1.79
CA LEU A 31 -2.14 14.73 0.44
C LEU A 31 -1.35 15.57 -0.56
N ILE A 32 -0.59 14.90 -1.41
CA ILE A 32 0.20 15.53 -2.46
C ILE A 32 -0.30 15.04 -3.81
N ARG A 33 -0.75 15.97 -4.64
CA ARG A 33 -1.18 15.69 -6.01
C ARG A 33 0.01 15.83 -6.96
N GLY A 34 0.21 14.84 -7.85
CA GLY A 34 1.31 14.86 -8.80
C GLY A 34 2.69 14.80 -8.14
N ALA A 35 2.81 14.06 -7.04
CA ALA A 35 4.07 13.89 -6.29
C ALA A 35 5.21 13.36 -7.18
N PHE A 36 4.86 12.47 -8.10
CA PHE A 36 5.76 11.91 -9.11
C PHE A 36 5.16 12.23 -10.49
N PRO A 37 5.58 13.34 -11.14
CA PRO A 37 5.17 13.63 -12.51
C PRO A 37 5.63 12.52 -13.44
N ASP A 38 4.77 12.15 -14.39
CA ASP A 38 5.07 11.13 -15.40
C ASP A 38 5.41 9.73 -14.82
N PHE A 39 4.88 9.43 -13.61
CA PHE A 39 5.08 8.13 -12.99
C PHE A 39 4.40 7.02 -13.80
N GLU A 40 5.20 6.07 -14.21
CA GLU A 40 4.75 4.79 -14.78
C GLU A 40 4.93 3.70 -13.73
N CYS A 41 3.87 2.94 -13.47
CA CYS A 41 3.94 1.83 -12.50
C CYS A 41 4.87 0.75 -13.07
N PRO A 42 5.92 0.33 -12.36
CA PRO A 42 6.89 -0.65 -12.87
C PRO A 42 6.33 -2.06 -13.04
N LEU A 43 5.15 -2.33 -12.51
CA LEU A 43 4.44 -3.60 -12.64
C LEU A 43 3.02 -3.37 -13.12
N ASP A 44 2.57 -4.19 -14.05
CA ASP A 44 1.17 -4.31 -14.39
C ASP A 44 0.43 -5.30 -13.46
N PRO A 45 -0.90 -5.38 -13.51
CA PRO A 45 -1.67 -6.29 -12.67
C PRO A 45 -1.37 -7.77 -12.88
N ASP A 46 -1.05 -8.18 -14.12
CA ASP A 46 -0.76 -9.58 -14.45
C ASP A 46 0.63 -9.99 -13.92
N GLU A 47 1.60 -9.10 -14.02
CA GLU A 47 2.94 -9.29 -13.43
C GLU A 47 2.86 -9.38 -11.91
N LEU A 48 2.05 -8.53 -11.26
CA LEU A 48 1.83 -8.60 -9.82
C LEU A 48 1.16 -9.91 -9.40
N ALA A 49 0.18 -10.39 -10.18
CA ALA A 49 -0.47 -11.68 -9.96
C ALA A 49 0.51 -12.85 -10.16
N GLY A 50 1.39 -12.76 -11.18
CA GLY A 50 2.46 -13.73 -11.40
C GLY A 50 3.41 -13.82 -10.20
N LEU A 51 3.83 -12.68 -9.67
CA LEU A 51 4.70 -12.61 -8.48
C LEU A 51 4.01 -13.26 -7.26
N ALA A 52 2.70 -13.08 -7.11
CA ALA A 52 1.93 -13.69 -6.02
C ALA A 52 1.79 -15.23 -6.13
N CYS A 53 2.17 -15.82 -7.28
CA CYS A 53 2.22 -17.28 -7.47
C CYS A 53 3.58 -17.88 -7.08
N GLU A 54 4.61 -17.07 -6.89
CA GLU A 54 5.97 -17.55 -6.61
C GLU A 54 6.14 -18.00 -5.16
N GLU A 55 6.86 -19.12 -4.97
CA GLU A 55 7.21 -19.59 -3.63
C GLU A 55 8.13 -18.59 -2.91
N GLY A 56 7.81 -18.31 -1.66
CA GLY A 56 8.57 -17.36 -0.83
C GLY A 56 8.14 -15.92 -0.94
N VAL A 57 7.22 -15.60 -1.85
CA VAL A 57 6.58 -14.29 -1.92
C VAL A 57 5.36 -14.25 -0.99
N GLU A 58 5.35 -13.31 -0.06
CA GLU A 58 4.19 -13.11 0.79
C GLU A 58 3.10 -12.34 0.04
N ALA A 59 1.99 -13.00 -0.22
CA ALA A 59 0.84 -12.40 -0.90
C ALA A 59 -0.47 -12.74 -0.18
N ARG A 60 -1.42 -11.83 -0.23
CA ARG A 60 -2.76 -11.97 0.36
C ARG A 60 -3.82 -11.55 -0.65
N LEU A 61 -4.88 -12.32 -0.75
CA LEU A 61 -6.08 -11.99 -1.49
C LEU A 61 -7.20 -11.72 -0.49
N VAL A 62 -7.76 -10.53 -0.56
CA VAL A 62 -8.86 -10.09 0.29
C VAL A 62 -10.10 -9.94 -0.56
N GLU A 63 -11.16 -10.67 -0.24
CA GLU A 63 -12.43 -10.65 -0.94
C GLU A 63 -13.52 -10.12 -0.02
N GLU A 64 -14.31 -9.15 -0.51
CA GLU A 64 -15.47 -8.61 0.18
C GLU A 64 -16.74 -9.14 -0.47
N HIS A 65 -17.44 -10.05 0.19
CA HIS A 65 -18.68 -10.64 -0.33
C HIS A 65 -19.93 -9.76 -0.08
N GLY A 66 -19.77 -8.43 -0.22
CA GLY A 66 -20.84 -7.44 -0.08
C GLY A 66 -21.30 -7.23 1.36
N LYS A 67 -22.36 -6.40 1.54
CA LYS A 67 -22.85 -6.03 2.88
C LYS A 67 -23.44 -7.20 3.70
N ALA A 68 -23.65 -8.34 3.09
CA ALA A 68 -24.28 -9.53 3.71
C ALA A 68 -23.32 -10.72 3.88
N GLY A 69 -22.08 -10.61 3.39
CA GLY A 69 -21.10 -11.69 3.44
C GLY A 69 -19.86 -11.32 4.24
N PRO A 70 -19.17 -12.31 4.80
CA PRO A 70 -17.94 -12.08 5.53
C PRO A 70 -16.80 -11.69 4.58
N TRP A 71 -15.85 -10.94 5.10
CA TRP A 71 -14.52 -10.81 4.51
C TRP A 71 -13.84 -12.17 4.46
N GLN A 72 -13.18 -12.46 3.34
CA GLN A 72 -12.36 -13.64 3.20
C GLN A 72 -10.92 -13.24 2.88
N VAL A 73 -9.96 -13.88 3.54
CA VAL A 73 -8.53 -13.68 3.30
C VAL A 73 -7.92 -15.01 2.94
N SER A 74 -7.20 -15.02 1.83
CA SER A 74 -6.41 -16.17 1.38
C SER A 74 -4.95 -15.76 1.24
N HIS A 75 -4.03 -16.69 1.51
CA HIS A 75 -2.59 -16.46 1.48
C HIS A 75 -1.95 -17.19 0.30
N GLY A 76 -0.91 -16.56 -0.28
CA GLY A 76 -0.08 -17.17 -1.31
C GLY A 76 0.85 -18.28 -0.75
N PRO A 77 1.60 -18.95 -1.63
CA PRO A 77 1.59 -18.74 -3.08
C PRO A 77 0.26 -19.19 -3.71
N PHE A 78 -0.19 -18.43 -4.73
CA PHE A 78 -1.44 -18.74 -5.41
C PHE A 78 -1.21 -19.59 -6.65
N ASP A 79 -2.26 -20.30 -7.10
CA ASP A 79 -2.33 -20.90 -8.43
C ASP A 79 -2.91 -19.87 -9.41
N GLU A 80 -2.39 -19.79 -10.63
CA GLU A 80 -2.89 -18.89 -11.68
C GLU A 80 -4.41 -19.00 -11.90
N ARG A 81 -4.96 -20.22 -11.70
CA ARG A 81 -6.40 -20.48 -11.79
C ARG A 81 -7.20 -19.74 -10.71
N THR A 82 -6.57 -19.32 -9.63
CA THR A 82 -7.22 -18.51 -8.59
C THR A 82 -7.64 -17.17 -9.20
N PHE A 83 -6.73 -16.50 -9.87
CA PHE A 83 -7.00 -15.20 -10.50
C PHE A 83 -8.01 -15.31 -11.64
N ALA A 84 -7.96 -16.38 -12.43
CA ALA A 84 -8.92 -16.62 -13.52
C ALA A 84 -10.38 -16.82 -13.05
N ARG A 85 -10.61 -17.05 -11.77
CA ARG A 85 -11.95 -17.27 -11.17
C ARG A 85 -12.47 -16.10 -10.39
N LEU A 86 -11.63 -15.09 -10.15
CA LEU A 86 -12.04 -13.90 -9.39
C LEU A 86 -13.13 -13.14 -10.13
N PRO A 87 -14.07 -12.56 -9.40
CA PRO A 87 -15.07 -11.67 -9.99
C PRO A 87 -14.41 -10.39 -10.51
N GLU A 88 -15.12 -9.64 -11.34
CA GLU A 88 -14.64 -8.37 -11.89
C GLU A 88 -14.53 -7.24 -10.86
N ARG A 89 -14.89 -7.51 -9.60
CA ARG A 89 -14.97 -6.48 -8.55
C ARG A 89 -14.88 -7.08 -7.14
N ASP A 90 -14.71 -6.18 -6.16
CA ASP A 90 -14.86 -6.43 -4.73
C ASP A 90 -13.78 -7.37 -4.14
N TRP A 91 -12.55 -7.26 -4.62
CA TRP A 91 -11.38 -7.95 -4.06
C TRP A 91 -10.12 -7.08 -4.16
N THR A 92 -9.08 -7.46 -3.42
CA THR A 92 -7.77 -6.80 -3.46
C THR A 92 -6.67 -7.84 -3.34
N LEU A 93 -5.71 -7.82 -4.25
CA LEU A 93 -4.44 -8.52 -4.12
C LEU A 93 -3.43 -7.61 -3.44
N LEU A 94 -2.73 -8.12 -2.45
CA LEU A 94 -1.63 -7.46 -1.75
C LEU A 94 -0.39 -8.33 -1.90
N VAL A 95 0.73 -7.77 -2.36
CA VAL A 95 2.02 -8.45 -2.45
C VAL A 95 3.03 -7.65 -1.65
N GLN A 96 3.63 -8.29 -0.65
CA GLN A 96 4.55 -7.69 0.29
C GLN A 96 5.97 -7.69 -0.26
N ALA A 97 6.78 -6.70 0.14
CA ALA A 97 8.22 -6.63 -0.14
C ALA A 97 8.57 -6.76 -1.64
N VAL A 98 7.77 -6.16 -2.53
CA VAL A 98 7.96 -6.25 -3.99
C VAL A 98 9.31 -5.68 -4.42
N ASP A 99 9.85 -4.71 -3.70
CA ASP A 99 11.19 -4.14 -3.90
C ASP A 99 12.33 -5.16 -3.73
N HIS A 100 12.07 -6.29 -3.07
CA HIS A 100 13.05 -7.37 -2.97
C HIS A 100 13.14 -8.24 -4.24
N TYR A 101 12.12 -8.19 -5.09
CA TYR A 101 11.99 -9.03 -6.29
C TYR A 101 12.10 -8.24 -7.59
N VAL A 102 11.74 -6.96 -7.56
CA VAL A 102 11.65 -6.09 -8.74
C VAL A 102 12.56 -4.87 -8.55
N PRO A 103 13.71 -4.80 -9.24
CA PRO A 103 14.67 -3.70 -9.08
C PRO A 103 14.09 -2.32 -9.33
N GLU A 104 13.21 -2.18 -10.32
CA GLU A 104 12.54 -0.92 -10.66
C GLU A 104 11.63 -0.41 -9.53
N VAL A 105 11.06 -1.34 -8.74
CA VAL A 105 10.31 -0.99 -7.53
C VAL A 105 11.26 -0.55 -6.42
N ALA A 106 12.41 -1.22 -6.27
CA ALA A 106 13.42 -0.83 -5.27
C ALA A 106 13.97 0.58 -5.52
N GLU A 107 14.10 1.02 -6.78
CA GLU A 107 14.55 2.37 -7.15
C GLU A 107 13.62 3.46 -6.58
N LEU A 108 12.33 3.17 -6.38
CA LEU A 108 11.40 4.13 -5.78
C LEU A 108 11.79 4.54 -4.36
N LEU A 109 12.48 3.68 -3.62
CA LEU A 109 12.95 3.98 -2.27
C LEU A 109 14.01 5.10 -2.24
N GLU A 110 14.67 5.39 -3.36
CA GLU A 110 15.64 6.48 -3.46
C GLU A 110 14.98 7.85 -3.27
N ALA A 111 13.70 7.99 -3.65
CA ALA A 111 12.95 9.22 -3.43
C ALA A 111 12.75 9.55 -1.94
N PHE A 112 12.91 8.56 -1.07
CA PHE A 112 12.73 8.68 0.38
C PHE A 112 14.05 8.76 1.14
N ASP A 113 15.17 9.09 0.49
CA ASP A 113 16.52 9.16 1.07
C ASP A 113 16.66 10.23 2.17
N PHE A 114 15.68 11.11 2.32
CA PHE A 114 15.58 12.03 3.46
C PHE A 114 15.24 11.32 4.78
N LEU A 115 14.80 10.07 4.73
CA LEU A 115 14.65 9.19 5.88
C LEU A 115 15.85 8.25 5.98
N PRO A 116 16.32 7.94 7.18
CA PRO A 116 17.35 6.90 7.35
C PRO A 116 16.86 5.56 6.78
N ARG A 117 17.68 4.90 5.96
CA ARG A 117 17.31 3.66 5.28
C ARG A 117 16.77 2.56 6.22
N TRP A 118 17.27 2.48 7.44
CA TRP A 118 16.80 1.53 8.44
C TRP A 118 15.38 1.81 8.98
N ARG A 119 14.77 2.95 8.60
CA ARG A 119 13.38 3.29 8.91
C ARG A 119 12.42 2.99 7.77
N LEU A 120 12.93 2.65 6.61
CA LEU A 120 12.14 2.19 5.48
C LEU A 120 12.09 0.67 5.56
N ASP A 121 10.90 0.12 5.61
CA ASP A 121 10.68 -1.32 5.66
C ASP A 121 10.75 -1.89 4.24
N ASP A 122 9.64 -1.90 3.56
CA ASP A 122 9.52 -2.44 2.22
C ASP A 122 8.49 -1.66 1.36
N ILE A 123 8.35 -2.07 0.13
CA ILE A 123 7.25 -1.63 -0.74
C ILE A 123 6.26 -2.77 -0.95
N MET A 124 5.09 -2.64 -0.33
CA MET A 124 3.94 -3.47 -0.67
C MET A 124 3.22 -2.87 -1.88
N ILE A 125 2.86 -3.70 -2.85
CA ILE A 125 2.00 -3.29 -3.97
C ILE A 125 0.64 -3.96 -3.85
N SER A 126 -0.42 -3.19 -4.09
CA SER A 126 -1.78 -3.72 -4.12
C SER A 126 -2.48 -3.41 -5.44
N TYR A 127 -3.19 -4.40 -5.95
CA TYR A 127 -4.13 -4.24 -7.05
C TYR A 127 -5.56 -4.48 -6.58
N ALA A 128 -6.49 -3.63 -7.00
CA ALA A 128 -7.89 -3.75 -6.67
C ALA A 128 -8.77 -3.33 -7.86
N PRO A 129 -9.64 -4.20 -8.37
CA PRO A 129 -10.70 -3.83 -9.31
C PRO A 129 -11.76 -2.94 -8.62
N PRO A 130 -12.77 -2.46 -9.35
CA PRO A 130 -13.83 -1.65 -8.76
C PRO A 130 -14.45 -2.28 -7.51
N GLY A 131 -14.53 -1.51 -6.43
CA GLY A 131 -15.07 -1.97 -5.15
C GLY A 131 -14.08 -2.68 -4.25
N GLY A 132 -12.90 -3.09 -4.75
CA GLY A 132 -11.89 -3.75 -3.93
C GLY A 132 -11.39 -2.87 -2.79
N SER A 133 -11.25 -3.48 -1.63
CA SER A 133 -10.83 -2.84 -0.39
C SER A 133 -10.16 -3.86 0.52
N VAL A 134 -9.48 -3.39 1.54
CA VAL A 134 -8.98 -4.19 2.67
C VAL A 134 -9.69 -3.82 3.96
N GLY A 135 -10.79 -3.07 3.85
CA GLY A 135 -11.57 -2.60 4.99
C GLY A 135 -10.91 -1.47 5.78
N PRO A 136 -11.66 -0.89 6.73
CA PRO A 136 -11.11 0.08 7.66
C PRO A 136 -10.14 -0.62 8.62
N HIS A 137 -8.92 -0.13 8.72
CA HIS A 137 -7.87 -0.71 9.56
C HIS A 137 -6.95 0.38 10.11
N VAL A 138 -6.05 -0.01 10.99
CA VAL A 138 -5.00 0.84 11.54
C VAL A 138 -3.67 0.12 11.40
N ASP A 139 -2.70 0.78 10.79
CA ASP A 139 -1.32 0.35 10.77
C ASP A 139 -0.57 0.90 11.99
N GLN A 140 0.44 0.17 12.45
CA GLN A 140 1.26 0.57 13.61
C GLN A 140 2.52 1.36 13.20
N TYR A 141 2.58 1.80 11.93
CA TYR A 141 3.67 2.56 11.33
C TYR A 141 3.14 3.60 10.34
N ASP A 142 3.99 4.55 10.00
CA ASP A 142 3.66 5.56 8.99
C ASP A 142 3.73 4.93 7.59
N VAL A 143 2.80 5.29 6.71
CA VAL A 143 2.71 4.75 5.36
C VAL A 143 2.70 5.87 4.34
N PHE A 144 3.52 5.74 3.31
CA PHE A 144 3.42 6.52 2.08
C PHE A 144 2.56 5.76 1.07
N LEU A 145 1.42 6.33 0.70
CA LEU A 145 0.49 5.72 -0.24
C LEU A 145 0.69 6.36 -1.62
N LEU A 146 1.36 5.65 -2.53
CA LEU A 146 1.56 6.08 -3.90
C LEU A 146 0.52 5.42 -4.82
N GLN A 147 -0.25 6.23 -5.55
CA GLN A 147 -1.17 5.73 -6.55
C GLN A 147 -0.44 5.45 -7.86
N GLY A 148 -0.21 4.19 -8.16
CA GLY A 148 0.51 3.74 -9.36
C GLY A 148 -0.32 3.91 -10.63
N SER A 149 -1.54 3.38 -10.67
CA SER A 149 -2.45 3.49 -11.80
C SER A 149 -3.90 3.61 -11.33
N GLY A 150 -4.78 4.09 -12.19
CA GLY A 150 -6.21 4.24 -11.88
C GLY A 150 -6.51 5.28 -10.80
N GLN A 151 -7.55 5.02 -10.01
CA GLN A 151 -8.02 5.94 -8.98
C GLN A 151 -8.50 5.17 -7.75
N ARG A 152 -8.11 5.62 -6.56
CA ARG A 152 -8.59 5.09 -5.29
C ARG A 152 -9.12 6.20 -4.40
N ARG A 153 -10.27 5.96 -3.78
CA ARG A 153 -10.81 6.85 -2.75
C ARG A 153 -10.28 6.40 -1.40
N TRP A 154 -9.59 7.31 -0.72
CA TRP A 154 -9.14 7.11 0.66
C TRP A 154 -10.08 7.83 1.63
N GLN A 155 -10.36 7.19 2.75
CA GLN A 155 -11.07 7.78 3.88
C GLN A 155 -10.17 7.65 5.10
N LEU A 156 -9.83 8.80 5.70
CA LEU A 156 -9.00 8.85 6.88
C LEU A 156 -9.88 9.11 8.09
N GLY A 157 -9.83 8.21 9.05
CA GLY A 157 -10.54 8.33 10.33
C GLY A 157 -9.72 9.08 11.38
N GLY A 158 -10.31 9.20 12.57
CA GLY A 158 -9.60 9.66 13.76
C GLY A 158 -8.70 8.58 14.37
N ARG A 159 -8.07 8.92 15.49
CA ARG A 159 -7.29 7.94 16.27
C ARG A 159 -8.20 6.85 16.80
N VAL A 160 -7.75 5.62 16.68
CA VAL A 160 -8.46 4.43 17.15
C VAL A 160 -7.65 3.83 18.31
N GLY A 161 -8.33 3.46 19.40
CA GLY A 161 -7.69 2.83 20.54
C GLY A 161 -7.36 1.36 20.28
N ASP A 162 -6.48 0.78 21.09
CA ASP A 162 -6.07 -0.64 20.97
C ASP A 162 -7.22 -1.62 21.26
N ASP A 163 -8.29 -1.14 21.91
CA ASP A 163 -9.50 -1.86 22.27
C ASP A 163 -10.63 -1.73 21.22
N ALA A 164 -10.35 -1.10 20.07
CA ALA A 164 -11.34 -0.97 19.02
C ALA A 164 -11.83 -2.35 18.54
N PRO A 165 -13.15 -2.51 18.35
CA PRO A 165 -13.70 -3.78 17.89
C PRO A 165 -13.20 -4.09 16.48
N ILE A 166 -12.82 -5.35 16.27
CA ILE A 166 -12.36 -5.88 14.98
C ILE A 166 -13.25 -7.03 14.56
N ILE A 167 -13.39 -7.21 13.27
CA ILE A 167 -14.11 -8.34 12.70
C ILE A 167 -13.40 -9.63 13.09
N ALA A 168 -14.11 -10.51 13.79
CA ALA A 168 -13.56 -11.77 14.27
C ALA A 168 -13.47 -12.84 13.16
N GLY A 169 -12.50 -13.72 13.27
CA GLY A 169 -12.40 -14.93 12.43
C GLY A 169 -11.74 -14.74 11.07
N ILE A 170 -11.14 -13.57 10.81
CA ILE A 170 -10.33 -13.30 9.63
C ILE A 170 -8.90 -12.94 10.04
N ASP A 171 -7.93 -13.28 9.18
CA ASP A 171 -6.52 -12.97 9.41
C ASP A 171 -6.16 -11.57 8.90
N LEU A 172 -6.98 -10.60 9.25
CA LEU A 172 -6.78 -9.16 9.07
C LEU A 172 -7.46 -8.40 10.20
N ARG A 173 -6.84 -7.32 10.66
CA ARG A 173 -7.41 -6.44 11.67
C ARG A 173 -8.33 -5.39 11.03
N ILE A 174 -9.47 -5.82 10.53
CA ILE A 174 -10.49 -4.92 9.99
C ILE A 174 -11.36 -4.42 11.16
N LEU A 175 -11.52 -3.10 11.28
CA LEU A 175 -12.40 -2.47 12.27
C LEU A 175 -13.88 -2.72 11.92
N GLU A 176 -14.73 -2.88 12.92
CA GLU A 176 -16.19 -2.95 12.77
C GLU A 176 -16.83 -1.62 12.39
#